data_925091f48aed2718e0e74232a1dd833c
#
_entry.id   925091f48aed2718e0e74232a1dd833c
#
_cell.length_a   1.000
_cell.length_b   1.000
_cell.length_c   1.000
_cell.angle_alpha   90.00
_cell.angle_beta   90.00
_cell.angle_gamma   90.00
#
_symmetry.space_group_name_H-M   'P 1'
#
loop_
_entity.id
_entity.type
_entity.pdbx_description
1 polymer ?
#
loop_
_entity_poly.entity_id
_entity_poly.type
_entity_poly.pdbx_seq_one_letter_code
_entity_poly.pdbx_strand_id
1 'polypeptide(L)'
;MNFDIKSLSFSKTIIKPWGKEIIYTPDNSKYTLKKIKIKDGCRLSLQSHTDKTETFILYSGQADLIVGSDVDHLQTISLEQNQSYNIPIGTVHRLVGVKNAIILEASTPETGTTIRYQDDYQRPDETDKLRSENNRGWIPNK
;
A
#
# COMPACT_ATOMS: atom_id res chain seq x y z
N MET A 1 4.89 24.00 30.37
CA MET A 1 4.46 23.68 28.99
C MET A 1 3.27 22.72 29.04
N ASN A 2 2.15 23.17 28.52
CA ASN A 2 0.97 22.30 28.43
C ASN A 2 1.14 21.36 27.24
N PHE A 3 1.13 20.07 27.53
CA PHE A 3 1.26 19.04 26.51
C PHE A 3 -0.13 18.48 26.20
N ASP A 4 -0.59 18.66 24.95
CA ASP A 4 -1.87 18.12 24.51
C ASP A 4 -1.65 16.75 23.87
N ILE A 5 -2.07 15.71 24.57
CA ILE A 5 -1.92 14.34 24.12
C ILE A 5 -2.71 14.05 22.83
N LYS A 6 -3.79 14.79 22.58
CA LYS A 6 -4.57 14.65 21.35
C LYS A 6 -3.78 15.07 20.11
N SER A 7 -2.78 15.95 20.26
CA SER A 7 -1.90 16.37 19.16
C SER A 7 -0.99 15.25 18.66
N LEU A 8 -0.87 14.17 19.42
CA LEU A 8 -0.11 12.98 19.03
C LEU A 8 -0.91 12.05 18.10
N SER A 9 -2.23 12.21 18.08
CA SER A 9 -3.10 11.34 17.28
C SER A 9 -3.17 11.84 15.84
N PHE A 10 -3.02 10.91 14.92
CA PHE A 10 -3.13 11.21 13.49
C PHE A 10 -3.70 10.00 12.74
N SER A 11 -4.62 10.25 11.83
CA SER A 11 -5.00 9.27 10.82
C SER A 11 -5.52 9.98 9.57
N LYS A 12 -5.22 9.39 8.42
CA LYS A 12 -5.66 9.88 7.12
C LYS A 12 -6.13 8.69 6.31
N THR A 13 -7.38 8.72 5.87
CA THR A 13 -7.95 7.65 5.04
C THR A 13 -7.89 8.05 3.57
N ILE A 14 -7.38 7.14 2.75
CA ILE A 14 -7.34 7.28 1.30
C ILE A 14 -8.22 6.19 0.71
N ILE A 15 -9.25 6.60 -0.04
CA ILE A 15 -10.14 5.66 -0.72
C ILE A 15 -9.46 5.19 -2.00
N LYS A 16 -9.46 3.88 -2.18
CA LYS A 16 -8.87 3.20 -3.33
C LYS A 16 -9.97 2.39 -4.05
N PRO A 17 -9.81 2.13 -5.35
CA PRO A 17 -10.82 1.33 -6.07
C PRO A 17 -10.94 -0.10 -5.51
N TRP A 18 -9.87 -0.64 -4.95
CA TRP A 18 -9.83 -1.99 -4.36
C TRP A 18 -10.15 -2.02 -2.87
N GLY A 19 -10.36 -0.88 -2.21
CA GLY A 19 -10.60 -0.79 -0.78
C GLY A 19 -10.18 0.55 -0.22
N LYS A 20 -9.29 0.54 0.77
CA LYS A 20 -8.79 1.78 1.36
C LYS A 20 -7.47 1.58 2.09
N GLU A 21 -6.74 2.68 2.26
CA GLU A 21 -5.58 2.79 3.12
C GLU A 21 -5.88 3.76 4.26
N ILE A 22 -5.41 3.43 5.45
CA ILE A 22 -5.43 4.33 6.59
C ILE A 22 -3.98 4.57 6.99
N ILE A 23 -3.51 5.81 6.86
CA ILE A 23 -2.15 6.20 7.19
C ILE A 23 -2.13 6.78 8.58
N TYR A 24 -1.25 6.27 9.44
CA TYR A 24 -1.17 6.66 10.85
C TYR A 24 -0.01 7.61 11.15
N THR A 25 0.91 7.79 10.21
CA THR A 25 2.08 8.66 10.37
C THR A 25 1.84 10.01 9.70
N PRO A 26 2.17 11.13 10.38
CA PRO A 26 2.12 12.46 9.74
C PRO A 26 3.00 12.54 8.50
N ASP A 27 2.67 13.47 7.60
CA ASP A 27 3.36 13.61 6.31
C ASP A 27 4.87 13.88 6.42
N ASN A 28 5.32 14.48 7.53
CA ASN A 28 6.72 14.80 7.76
C ASN A 28 7.48 13.71 8.51
N SER A 29 6.87 12.54 8.74
CA SER A 29 7.54 11.42 9.41
C SER A 29 8.61 10.81 8.52
N LYS A 30 9.64 10.25 9.15
CA LYS A 30 10.74 9.56 8.44
C LYS A 30 10.40 8.12 8.09
N TYR A 31 9.19 7.69 8.34
CA TYR A 31 8.66 6.35 8.06
C TYR A 31 7.17 6.47 7.86
N THR A 32 6.58 5.44 7.25
CA THR A 32 5.13 5.36 7.04
C THR A 32 4.61 4.09 7.68
N LEU A 33 3.52 4.21 8.43
CA LEU A 33 2.75 3.09 8.95
C LEU A 33 1.33 3.21 8.45
N LYS A 34 0.84 2.16 7.81
CA LYS A 34 -0.54 2.17 7.32
C LYS A 34 -1.21 0.81 7.41
N LYS A 35 -2.53 0.86 7.45
CA LYS A 35 -3.41 -0.30 7.35
C LYS A 35 -4.02 -0.31 5.95
N ILE A 36 -3.96 -1.44 5.30
CA ILE A 36 -4.51 -1.66 3.96
C ILE A 36 -5.68 -2.62 4.10
N LYS A 37 -6.88 -2.18 3.72
CA LYS A 37 -8.07 -3.03 3.66
C LYS A 37 -8.40 -3.30 2.21
N ILE A 38 -8.40 -4.58 1.84
CA ILE A 38 -8.64 -4.99 0.46
C ILE A 38 -10.00 -5.70 0.40
N LYS A 39 -10.87 -5.26 -0.50
CA LYS A 39 -12.15 -5.94 -0.74
C LYS A 39 -11.91 -7.35 -1.26
N ASP A 40 -12.77 -8.28 -0.89
CA ASP A 40 -12.69 -9.67 -1.34
C ASP A 40 -12.65 -9.74 -2.88
N GLY A 41 -11.66 -10.46 -3.41
CA GLY A 41 -11.47 -10.61 -4.85
C GLY A 41 -10.85 -9.41 -5.57
N CYS A 42 -10.56 -8.32 -4.85
CA CYS A 42 -9.87 -7.17 -5.42
C CYS A 42 -8.37 -7.25 -5.18
N ARG A 43 -7.63 -6.47 -5.96
CA ARG A 43 -6.16 -6.47 -5.86
C ARG A 43 -5.59 -5.09 -6.16
N LEU A 44 -4.42 -4.83 -5.59
CA LEU A 44 -3.65 -3.64 -5.88
C LEU A 44 -3.05 -3.78 -7.29
N SER A 45 -2.51 -2.68 -7.82
CA SER A 45 -1.76 -2.75 -9.07
C SER A 45 -0.54 -3.66 -8.95
N LEU A 46 -0.13 -4.25 -10.07
CA LEU A 46 1.19 -4.88 -10.16
C LEU A 46 2.20 -3.74 -10.32
N GLN A 47 3.05 -3.55 -9.34
CA GLN A 47 3.80 -2.31 -9.17
C GLN A 47 5.21 -2.54 -8.64
N SER A 48 6.05 -1.53 -8.81
CA SER A 48 7.32 -1.39 -8.10
C SER A 48 7.49 0.06 -7.66
N HIS A 49 8.39 0.28 -6.69
CA HIS A 49 8.68 1.61 -6.17
C HIS A 49 10.10 2.01 -6.51
N THR A 50 10.28 3.26 -6.95
CA THR A 50 11.62 3.78 -7.25
C THR A 50 12.43 4.11 -5.99
N ASP A 51 11.73 4.55 -4.92
CA ASP A 51 12.40 5.10 -3.73
C ASP A 51 11.88 4.53 -2.40
N LYS A 52 10.92 3.62 -2.43
CA LYS A 52 10.30 3.10 -1.20
C LYS A 52 10.62 1.63 -0.99
N THR A 53 11.08 1.28 0.21
CA THR A 53 11.09 -0.10 0.71
C THR A 53 9.95 -0.27 1.69
N GLU A 54 9.36 -1.46 1.74
CA GLU A 54 8.21 -1.72 2.58
C GLU A 54 8.22 -3.12 3.16
N THR A 55 7.52 -3.28 4.29
CA THR A 55 7.31 -4.56 4.95
C THR A 55 5.83 -4.75 5.18
N PHE A 56 5.30 -5.91 4.79
CA PHE A 56 3.91 -6.27 5.00
C PHE A 56 3.77 -7.31 6.10
N ILE A 57 2.71 -7.20 6.89
CA ILE A 57 2.24 -8.23 7.80
C ILE A 57 0.73 -8.41 7.57
N LEU A 58 0.28 -9.64 7.40
CA LEU A 58 -1.15 -9.94 7.39
C LEU A 58 -1.68 -9.81 8.82
N TYR A 59 -2.49 -8.79 9.05
CA TYR A 59 -3.08 -8.56 10.37
C TYR A 59 -4.28 -9.49 10.60
N SER A 60 -5.18 -9.62 9.62
CA SER A 60 -6.33 -10.51 9.69
C SER A 60 -6.86 -10.84 8.30
N GLY A 61 -7.70 -11.88 8.23
CA GLY A 61 -8.27 -12.34 6.98
C GLY A 61 -7.32 -13.18 6.17
N GLN A 62 -7.49 -13.17 4.84
CA GLN A 62 -6.69 -13.94 3.90
C GLN A 62 -6.28 -13.05 2.73
N ALA A 63 -5.01 -13.13 2.35
CA ALA A 63 -4.47 -12.37 1.24
C ALA A 63 -3.30 -13.13 0.60
N ASP A 64 -3.05 -12.85 -0.67
CA ASP A 64 -1.90 -13.35 -1.39
C ASP A 64 -0.98 -12.20 -1.77
N LEU A 65 0.30 -12.51 -1.89
CA LEU A 65 1.33 -11.63 -2.43
C LEU A 65 1.85 -12.24 -3.72
N ILE A 66 1.75 -11.51 -4.83
CA ILE A 66 2.40 -11.85 -6.09
C ILE A 66 3.66 -11.01 -6.13
N VAL A 67 4.83 -11.64 -6.34
CA VAL A 67 6.12 -10.97 -6.21
C VAL A 67 7.16 -11.60 -7.12
N GLY A 68 8.06 -10.78 -7.65
CA GLY A 68 9.17 -11.23 -8.47
C GLY A 68 10.14 -10.14 -8.85
N SER A 69 11.19 -10.53 -9.57
CA SER A 69 12.23 -9.60 -10.04
C SER A 69 11.73 -8.71 -11.18
N ASP A 70 10.80 -9.21 -11.98
CA ASP A 70 10.19 -8.51 -13.11
C ASP A 70 8.82 -9.13 -13.42
N VAL A 71 8.12 -8.59 -14.42
CA VAL A 71 6.75 -9.02 -14.76
C VAL A 71 6.67 -10.42 -15.35
N ASP A 72 7.79 -10.97 -15.81
CA ASP A 72 7.84 -12.32 -16.41
C ASP A 72 8.28 -13.39 -15.41
N HIS A 73 8.70 -13.00 -14.22
CA HIS A 73 9.24 -13.89 -13.18
C HIS A 73 8.52 -13.66 -11.86
N LEU A 74 7.22 -13.95 -11.83
CA LEU A 74 6.36 -13.76 -10.67
C LEU A 74 6.00 -15.10 -10.03
N GLN A 75 5.89 -15.09 -8.70
CA GLN A 75 5.35 -16.19 -7.94
C GLN A 75 4.28 -15.68 -6.97
N THR A 76 3.37 -16.55 -6.59
CA THR A 76 2.29 -16.24 -5.65
C THR A 76 2.57 -16.89 -4.32
N ILE A 77 2.48 -16.10 -3.25
CA ILE A 77 2.67 -16.54 -1.88
C ILE A 77 1.37 -16.26 -1.12
N SER A 78 0.81 -17.27 -0.46
CA SER A 78 -0.28 -17.04 0.50
C SER A 78 0.32 -16.46 1.76
N LEU A 79 -0.14 -15.28 2.17
CA LEU A 79 0.39 -14.62 3.36
C LEU A 79 0.00 -15.40 4.62
N GLU A 80 0.98 -15.62 5.48
CA GLU A 80 0.76 -16.22 6.81
C GLU A 80 0.66 -15.10 7.84
N GLN A 81 -0.30 -15.22 8.75
CA GLN A 81 -0.50 -14.24 9.81
C GLN A 81 0.74 -14.18 10.71
N ASN A 82 1.14 -12.96 11.09
CA ASN A 82 2.31 -12.68 11.93
C ASN A 82 3.67 -12.97 11.26
N GLN A 83 3.69 -13.29 9.98
CA GLN A 83 4.91 -13.41 9.19
C GLN A 83 5.14 -12.10 8.44
N SER A 84 6.37 -11.57 8.47
CA SER A 84 6.71 -10.37 7.72
C SER A 84 7.21 -10.71 6.31
N TYR A 85 6.89 -9.83 5.37
CA TYR A 85 7.30 -9.94 3.96
C TYR A 85 7.91 -8.61 3.54
N ASN A 86 9.20 -8.64 3.19
CA ASN A 86 9.97 -7.43 2.89
C ASN A 86 10.08 -7.24 1.38
N ILE A 87 9.76 -6.03 0.93
CA ILE A 87 9.75 -5.66 -0.48
C ILE A 87 10.82 -4.59 -0.71
N PRO A 88 11.99 -4.96 -1.24
CA PRO A 88 13.03 -3.99 -1.58
C PRO A 88 12.61 -3.07 -2.74
N ILE A 89 13.32 -1.95 -2.87
CA ILE A 89 13.15 -1.04 -4.00
C ILE A 89 13.27 -1.83 -5.32
N GLY A 90 12.38 -1.54 -6.27
CA GLY A 90 12.41 -2.14 -7.60
C GLY A 90 11.78 -3.53 -7.71
N THR A 91 11.38 -4.14 -6.61
CA THR A 91 10.73 -5.45 -6.62
C THR A 91 9.30 -5.32 -7.13
N VAL A 92 8.96 -6.10 -8.16
CA VAL A 92 7.60 -6.11 -8.73
C VAL A 92 6.68 -6.92 -7.83
N HIS A 93 5.56 -6.34 -7.42
CA HIS A 93 4.65 -6.99 -6.47
C HIS A 93 3.23 -6.46 -6.55
N ARG A 94 2.30 -7.26 -6.03
CA ARG A 94 0.91 -6.84 -5.76
C ARG A 94 0.32 -7.67 -4.63
N LEU A 95 -0.54 -7.05 -3.86
CA LEU A 95 -1.38 -7.73 -2.87
C LEU A 95 -2.72 -8.07 -3.48
N VAL A 96 -3.24 -9.25 -3.15
CA VAL A 96 -4.56 -9.72 -3.59
C VAL A 96 -5.40 -10.03 -2.35
N GLY A 97 -6.57 -9.42 -2.25
CA GLY A 97 -7.52 -9.71 -1.19
C GLY A 97 -8.28 -11.00 -1.49
N VAL A 98 -8.22 -11.95 -0.58
CA VAL A 98 -8.97 -13.21 -0.70
C VAL A 98 -10.24 -13.13 0.13
N LYS A 99 -10.11 -12.86 1.44
CA LYS A 99 -11.27 -12.74 2.33
C LYS A 99 -10.95 -11.84 3.52
N ASN A 100 -11.70 -10.76 3.67
CA ASN A 100 -11.57 -9.82 4.81
C ASN A 100 -10.11 -9.41 5.08
N ALA A 101 -9.34 -9.19 4.02
CA ALA A 101 -7.90 -8.96 4.12
C ALA A 101 -7.59 -7.59 4.74
N ILE A 102 -6.82 -7.61 5.82
CA ILE A 102 -6.25 -6.42 6.46
C ILE A 102 -4.76 -6.63 6.60
N ILE A 103 -3.99 -5.73 6.00
CA ILE A 103 -2.54 -5.78 5.99
C ILE A 103 -2.01 -4.53 6.67
N LEU A 104 -0.97 -4.68 7.48
CA LEU A 104 -0.19 -3.56 8.00
C LEU A 104 1.06 -3.40 7.13
N GLU A 105 1.36 -2.17 6.77
CA GLU A 105 2.57 -1.81 6.04
C GLU A 105 3.40 -0.84 6.85
N ALA A 106 4.66 -1.18 7.06
CA ALA A 106 5.69 -0.25 7.50
C ALA A 106 6.59 0.03 6.31
N SER A 107 6.90 1.28 6.04
CA SER A 107 7.73 1.65 4.89
C SER A 107 8.57 2.88 5.15
N THR A 108 9.55 3.11 4.30
CA THR A 108 10.20 4.42 4.19
C THR A 108 9.17 5.45 3.71
N PRO A 109 9.47 6.75 3.80
CA PRO A 109 8.53 7.77 3.34
C PRO A 109 8.08 7.53 1.89
N GLU A 110 6.83 7.83 1.62
CA GLU A 110 6.24 7.66 0.30
C GLU A 110 6.69 8.79 -0.63
N THR A 111 7.89 8.63 -1.19
CA THR A 111 8.49 9.54 -2.17
C THR A 111 8.82 8.78 -3.44
N GLY A 112 9.05 9.51 -4.52
CA GLY A 112 9.34 8.92 -5.82
C GLY A 112 8.09 8.41 -6.53
N THR A 113 8.29 7.49 -7.45
CA THR A 113 7.21 7.00 -8.32
C THR A 113 6.87 5.55 -8.02
N THR A 114 5.58 5.25 -7.89
CA THR A 114 5.08 3.90 -7.98
C THR A 114 4.79 3.60 -9.46
N ILE A 115 5.57 2.71 -10.02
CA ILE A 115 5.41 2.27 -11.42
C ILE A 115 4.35 1.18 -11.45
N ARG A 116 3.31 1.37 -12.24
CA ARG A 116 2.23 0.40 -12.40
C ARG A 116 2.36 -0.34 -13.72
N TYR A 117 2.61 -1.64 -13.65
CA TYR A 117 2.74 -2.51 -14.83
C TYR A 117 1.40 -3.04 -15.31
N GLN A 118 0.49 -3.33 -14.36
CA GLN A 118 -0.88 -3.76 -14.61
C GLN A 118 -1.78 -3.19 -13.52
N ASP A 119 -2.93 -2.70 -13.90
CA ASP A 119 -3.92 -2.20 -12.95
C ASP A 119 -5.33 -2.46 -13.48
N ASP A 120 -6.12 -3.16 -12.69
CA ASP A 120 -7.51 -3.49 -13.04
C ASP A 120 -8.37 -2.22 -13.23
N TYR A 121 -7.92 -1.10 -12.70
CA TYR A 121 -8.63 0.18 -12.72
C TYR A 121 -8.01 1.19 -13.69
N GLN A 122 -6.98 0.78 -14.44
CA GLN A 122 -6.31 1.59 -15.48
C GLN A 122 -5.78 2.93 -14.95
N ARG A 123 -5.28 2.95 -13.72
CA ARG A 123 -4.67 4.15 -13.13
C ARG A 123 -3.26 4.35 -13.69
N PRO A 124 -2.82 5.62 -13.84
CA PRO A 124 -1.44 5.91 -14.25
C PRO A 124 -0.46 5.60 -13.14
N ASP A 125 0.85 5.68 -13.44
CA ASP A 125 1.89 5.65 -12.42
C ASP A 125 1.61 6.71 -11.36
N GLU A 126 1.89 6.38 -10.10
CA GLU A 126 1.70 7.31 -9.00
C GLU A 126 2.98 8.11 -8.76
N THR A 127 2.97 9.35 -9.24
CA THR A 127 4.06 10.32 -9.03
C THR A 127 3.86 11.06 -7.72
N ASP A 128 4.88 11.79 -7.26
CA ASP A 128 4.76 12.67 -6.10
C ASP A 128 3.62 13.69 -6.27
N LYS A 129 3.44 14.21 -7.48
CA LYS A 129 2.36 15.15 -7.79
C LYS A 129 0.99 14.49 -7.61
N LEU A 130 0.79 13.31 -8.18
CA LEU A 130 -0.48 12.59 -8.09
C LEU A 130 -0.79 12.22 -6.64
N ARG A 131 0.25 11.85 -5.88
CA ARG A 131 0.11 11.48 -4.46
C ARG A 131 -0.36 12.66 -3.61
N SER A 132 -0.06 13.89 -4.01
CA SER A 132 -0.51 15.10 -3.32
C SER A 132 -1.98 15.44 -3.56
N GLU A 133 -2.61 14.82 -4.54
CA GLU A 133 -4.01 15.06 -4.87
C GLU A 133 -4.95 14.26 -3.96
N ASN A 134 -6.22 14.70 -3.87
CA ASN A 134 -7.23 14.02 -3.07
C ASN A 134 -7.41 12.57 -3.55
N ASN A 135 -7.41 11.61 -2.62
CA ASN A 135 -7.41 10.18 -2.88
C ASN A 135 -6.35 9.77 -3.92
N ARG A 136 -5.25 10.51 -3.96
CA ARG A 136 -4.13 10.29 -4.89
C ARG A 136 -4.59 10.21 -6.34
N GLY A 137 -5.51 11.10 -6.70
CA GLY A 137 -6.04 11.23 -8.06
C GLY A 137 -7.16 10.25 -8.39
N TRP A 138 -7.53 9.33 -7.50
CA TRP A 138 -8.65 8.43 -7.73
C TRP A 138 -9.98 9.13 -7.43
N ILE A 139 -10.90 9.10 -8.40
CA ILE A 139 -12.23 9.68 -8.26
C ILE A 139 -13.24 8.52 -8.20
N PRO A 140 -13.88 8.28 -7.04
CA PRO A 140 -14.91 7.24 -6.93
C PRO A 140 -16.09 7.52 -7.88
N ASN A 141 -16.70 6.48 -8.42
CA ASN A 141 -17.89 6.54 -9.28
C ASN A 141 -17.68 7.20 -10.64
N LYS A 142 -16.47 7.12 -11.18
CA LYS A 142 -16.19 7.62 -12.51
C LYS A 142 -16.05 6.48 -13.52
#